data_dc1b3c586df2e03f0b7abc8b4566a173
#
_entry.id   dc1b3c586df2e03f0b7abc8b4566a173
#
_cell.length_a   1.000
_cell.length_b   1.000
_cell.length_c   1.000
_cell.angle_alpha   90.00
_cell.angle_beta   90.00
_cell.angle_gamma   90.00
#
_symmetry.space_group_name_H-M   'P 1'
#
loop_
_entity.id
_entity.type
_entity.pdbx_description
1 polymer ?
#
loop_
_entity_poly.entity_id
_entity_poly.type
_entity_poly.pdbx_seq_one_letter_code
_entity_poly.pdbx_strand_id
1 'polypeptide(L)'
;MASFLRCRALLLLVSLTMVGCVDQDTSNKVARVFQTGRDTPDEKPQMLNEDLPFHYPPALYARRVQGNVTLRLYLDRAGQVMPDSTRIEESSGYPGLDSAAVKGSQDLRFTPAKLRGQPLAASILFPVYFRHPEAHALPGDTVLPRMKPSATPKER
;
A
#
# COMPACT_ATOMS: atom_id res chain seq x y z
N MET A 1 42.08 -45.56 -55.89
CA MET A 1 41.28 -46.33 -54.89
C MET A 1 41.21 -45.52 -53.60
N ALA A 2 40.40 -44.58 -53.47
CA ALA A 2 40.11 -43.85 -52.25
C ALA A 2 39.14 -42.71 -52.65
N SER A 3 37.89 -42.81 -52.34
CA SER A 3 36.98 -41.66 -52.36
C SER A 3 35.51 -42.11 -52.11
N PHE A 4 35.20 -42.53 -50.92
CA PHE A 4 33.80 -42.64 -50.50
C PHE A 4 33.69 -42.55 -48.98
N LEU A 5 34.04 -41.38 -48.45
CA LEU A 5 33.73 -41.18 -47.00
C LEU A 5 33.63 -39.70 -46.64
N ARG A 6 32.83 -38.92 -47.35
CA ARG A 6 32.56 -37.52 -46.97
C ARG A 6 31.14 -37.09 -47.38
N CYS A 7 30.10 -37.69 -46.80
CA CYS A 7 28.75 -37.17 -47.01
C CYS A 7 27.75 -37.71 -45.99
N ARG A 8 28.09 -37.68 -44.70
CA ARG A 8 27.12 -38.12 -43.65
C ARG A 8 27.19 -37.28 -42.35
N ALA A 9 27.64 -36.05 -42.44
CA ALA A 9 27.74 -35.21 -41.24
C ALA A 9 27.11 -33.82 -41.44
N LEU A 10 25.99 -33.70 -42.14
CA LEU A 10 25.35 -32.40 -42.33
C LEU A 10 23.82 -32.44 -42.28
N LEU A 11 23.25 -33.20 -41.39
CA LEU A 11 21.78 -33.29 -41.25
C LEU A 11 21.26 -33.45 -39.84
N LEU A 12 21.91 -32.83 -38.84
CA LEU A 12 21.40 -32.85 -37.46
C LEU A 12 21.65 -31.51 -36.74
N LEU A 13 21.31 -30.39 -37.35
CA LEU A 13 21.41 -29.08 -36.70
C LEU A 13 20.32 -28.10 -37.15
N VAL A 14 19.09 -28.59 -37.29
CA VAL A 14 17.92 -27.71 -37.47
C VAL A 14 16.76 -28.27 -36.66
N SER A 15 16.77 -28.12 -35.36
CA SER A 15 15.56 -28.16 -34.57
C SER A 15 15.89 -27.81 -33.11
N LEU A 16 15.99 -26.53 -32.76
CA LEU A 16 15.65 -26.05 -31.43
C LEU A 16 15.76 -24.51 -31.36
N THR A 17 14.86 -23.81 -32.04
CA THR A 17 14.66 -22.38 -31.77
C THR A 17 13.17 -22.05 -31.86
N MET A 18 12.37 -22.65 -31.00
CA MET A 18 11.06 -22.14 -30.60
C MET A 18 11.12 -21.83 -29.10
N VAL A 19 12.00 -20.92 -28.72
CA VAL A 19 11.86 -20.22 -27.44
C VAL A 19 10.92 -19.07 -27.70
N GLY A 20 9.69 -19.22 -27.17
CA GLY A 20 8.65 -18.20 -27.24
C GLY A 20 9.18 -16.85 -26.75
N CYS A 21 8.97 -15.84 -27.56
CA CYS A 21 9.04 -14.46 -27.12
C CYS A 21 7.98 -14.27 -26.02
N VAL A 22 8.38 -14.42 -24.78
CA VAL A 22 7.64 -13.82 -23.66
C VAL A 22 7.92 -12.34 -23.77
N ASP A 23 6.88 -11.56 -24.05
CA ASP A 23 6.94 -10.11 -24.12
C ASP A 23 7.53 -9.54 -22.81
N GLN A 24 8.82 -9.28 -22.82
CA GLN A 24 9.53 -8.58 -21.75
C GLN A 24 9.12 -7.11 -21.63
N ASP A 25 8.37 -6.60 -22.59
CA ASP A 25 7.96 -5.19 -22.62
C ASP A 25 6.91 -4.83 -21.58
N THR A 26 6.04 -5.76 -21.20
CA THR A 26 5.01 -5.53 -20.18
C THR A 26 5.62 -5.53 -18.78
N SER A 27 6.58 -6.41 -18.50
CA SER A 27 7.29 -6.44 -17.21
C SER A 27 8.17 -5.21 -16.99
N ASN A 28 8.79 -4.69 -18.04
CA ASN A 28 9.61 -3.47 -17.97
C ASN A 28 8.79 -2.19 -17.81
N LYS A 29 7.53 -2.17 -18.27
CA LYS A 29 6.65 -1.00 -18.12
C LYS A 29 6.17 -0.84 -16.68
N VAL A 30 5.86 -1.94 -16.01
CA VAL A 30 5.48 -1.95 -14.59
C VAL A 30 6.71 -1.68 -13.71
N ALA A 31 7.87 -2.26 -14.02
CA ALA A 31 9.10 -2.03 -13.26
C ALA A 31 9.59 -0.57 -13.35
N ARG A 32 9.39 0.12 -14.47
CA ARG A 32 9.77 1.54 -14.62
C ARG A 32 8.90 2.49 -13.79
N VAL A 33 7.65 2.12 -13.51
CA VAL A 33 6.78 2.91 -12.63
C VAL A 33 7.22 2.81 -11.16
N PHE A 34 7.92 1.74 -10.80
CA PHE A 34 8.33 1.45 -9.41
C PHE A 34 9.85 1.43 -9.19
N GLN A 35 10.65 1.92 -10.15
CA GLN A 35 12.09 2.15 -9.92
C GLN A 35 12.31 3.40 -9.05
N THR A 36 11.73 3.41 -7.86
CA THR A 36 11.86 4.46 -6.87
C THR A 36 13.03 4.25 -5.91
N GLY A 37 14.16 3.84 -6.43
CA GLY A 37 15.40 3.77 -5.66
C GLY A 37 16.28 5.03 -5.74
N ARG A 38 15.97 6.01 -6.62
CA ARG A 38 16.82 7.20 -6.86
C ARG A 38 16.09 8.54 -6.84
N ASP A 39 14.77 8.56 -6.94
CA ASP A 39 14.00 9.80 -6.99
C ASP A 39 13.16 9.93 -5.73
N THR A 40 13.79 10.35 -4.63
CA THR A 40 13.06 10.71 -3.42
C THR A 40 12.28 11.99 -3.71
N PRO A 41 10.96 12.02 -3.47
CA PRO A 41 10.17 13.23 -3.67
C PRO A 41 10.69 14.38 -2.82
N ASP A 42 10.79 15.58 -3.41
CA ASP A 42 11.10 16.81 -2.69
C ASP A 42 9.92 17.23 -1.81
N GLU A 43 8.68 17.03 -2.31
CA GLU A 43 7.44 17.24 -1.60
C GLU A 43 6.74 15.89 -1.37
N LYS A 44 6.50 15.56 -0.11
CA LYS A 44 5.77 14.35 0.27
C LYS A 44 4.26 14.55 0.15
N PRO A 45 3.48 13.50 -0.16
CA PRO A 45 2.03 13.59 -0.14
C PRO A 45 1.52 14.00 1.24
N GLN A 46 0.54 14.90 1.27
CA GLN A 46 -0.17 15.32 2.49
C GLN A 46 -1.64 14.92 2.36
N MET A 47 -2.21 14.38 3.42
CA MET A 47 -3.62 14.02 3.46
C MET A 47 -4.49 15.28 3.44
N LEU A 48 -5.54 15.26 2.63
CA LEU A 48 -6.50 16.37 2.47
C LEU A 48 -7.79 16.14 3.25
N ASN A 49 -8.07 14.92 3.69
CA ASN A 49 -9.28 14.63 4.44
C ASN A 49 -9.19 15.25 5.84
N GLU A 50 -10.20 16.01 6.24
CA GLU A 50 -10.37 16.51 7.60
C GLU A 50 -10.76 15.38 8.55
N ASP A 51 -11.73 14.53 8.10
CA ASP A 51 -12.16 13.35 8.81
C ASP A 51 -11.63 12.08 8.16
N LEU A 52 -11.28 11.10 8.98
CA LEU A 52 -10.80 9.81 8.52
C LEU A 52 -11.99 8.92 8.10
N PRO A 53 -12.02 8.38 6.86
CA PRO A 53 -13.15 7.61 6.35
C PRO A 53 -13.18 6.14 6.83
N PHE A 54 -12.59 5.86 7.97
CA PHE A 54 -12.52 4.50 8.50
C PHE A 54 -13.69 4.21 9.43
N HIS A 55 -14.57 3.31 9.01
CA HIS A 55 -15.71 2.89 9.81
C HIS A 55 -15.37 1.66 10.64
N TYR A 56 -15.50 1.78 11.94
CA TYR A 56 -15.32 0.66 12.86
C TYR A 56 -16.47 -0.34 12.68
N PRO A 57 -16.19 -1.63 12.36
CA PRO A 57 -17.26 -2.63 12.21
C PRO A 57 -18.07 -2.80 13.51
N PRO A 58 -19.40 -2.65 13.48
CA PRO A 58 -20.22 -2.66 14.70
C PRO A 58 -20.08 -3.92 15.56
N ALA A 59 -19.95 -5.08 14.90
CA ALA A 59 -19.76 -6.35 15.61
C ALA A 59 -18.45 -6.44 16.38
N LEU A 60 -17.39 -5.81 15.89
CA LEU A 60 -16.09 -5.75 16.56
C LEU A 60 -16.05 -4.65 17.61
N TYR A 61 -16.73 -3.53 17.34
CA TYR A 61 -16.91 -2.45 18.30
C TYR A 61 -17.65 -2.93 19.55
N ALA A 62 -18.79 -3.64 19.41
CA ALA A 62 -19.55 -4.19 20.52
C ALA A 62 -18.73 -5.19 21.38
N ARG A 63 -17.76 -5.86 20.77
CA ARG A 63 -16.84 -6.78 21.46
C ARG A 63 -15.58 -6.10 21.99
N ARG A 64 -15.44 -4.78 21.81
CA ARG A 64 -14.28 -3.97 22.23
C ARG A 64 -12.96 -4.45 21.63
N VAL A 65 -13.03 -5.04 20.41
CA VAL A 65 -11.84 -5.53 19.70
C VAL A 65 -11.07 -4.36 19.15
N GLN A 66 -9.83 -4.18 19.54
CA GLN A 66 -8.93 -3.13 19.04
C GLN A 66 -7.86 -3.72 18.13
N GLY A 67 -7.28 -2.89 17.28
CA GLY A 67 -6.18 -3.33 16.42
C GLY A 67 -5.56 -2.19 15.62
N ASN A 68 -4.36 -2.43 15.12
CA ASN A 68 -3.63 -1.56 14.23
C ASN A 68 -3.54 -2.25 12.87
N VAL A 69 -3.82 -1.53 11.81
CA VAL A 69 -3.63 -2.00 10.43
C VAL A 69 -2.68 -1.04 9.75
N THR A 70 -1.56 -1.54 9.24
CA THR A 70 -0.69 -0.71 8.40
C THR A 70 -0.98 -1.04 6.93
N LEU A 71 -1.43 -0.03 6.18
CA LEU A 71 -1.68 -0.14 4.76
C LEU A 71 -0.50 0.43 3.96
N ARG A 72 -0.15 -0.24 2.88
CA ARG A 72 0.68 0.33 1.82
C ARG A 72 -0.24 0.89 0.75
N LEU A 73 -0.34 2.19 0.68
CA LEU A 73 -1.14 2.92 -0.30
C LEU A 73 -0.26 3.32 -1.48
N TYR A 74 -0.79 3.16 -2.67
CA TYR A 74 -0.18 3.67 -3.89
C TYR A 74 -1.02 4.85 -4.38
N LEU A 75 -0.35 5.98 -4.55
CA LEU A 75 -0.96 7.23 -5.00
C LEU A 75 -0.59 7.47 -6.45
N ASP A 76 -1.55 7.91 -7.23
CA ASP A 76 -1.31 8.37 -8.59
C ASP A 76 -0.72 9.80 -8.60
N ARG A 77 -0.48 10.34 -9.79
CA ARG A 77 0.04 11.71 -9.98
C ARG A 77 -0.94 12.80 -9.57
N ALA A 78 -2.20 12.47 -9.38
CA ALA A 78 -3.22 13.38 -8.87
C ALA A 78 -3.38 13.30 -7.33
N GLY A 79 -2.63 12.41 -6.66
CA GLY A 79 -2.74 12.17 -5.21
C GLY A 79 -3.93 11.29 -4.82
N GLN A 80 -4.53 10.57 -5.77
CA GLN A 80 -5.61 9.65 -5.49
C GLN A 80 -5.07 8.28 -5.15
N VAL A 81 -5.71 7.61 -4.19
CA VAL A 81 -5.37 6.22 -3.84
C VAL A 81 -5.79 5.30 -4.97
N MET A 82 -4.91 4.39 -5.35
CA MET A 82 -5.16 3.33 -6.32
C MET A 82 -5.64 2.06 -5.59
N PRO A 83 -6.96 1.76 -5.60
CA PRO A 83 -7.52 0.67 -4.78
C PRO A 83 -6.94 -0.70 -5.11
N ASP A 84 -6.76 -1.01 -6.40
CA ASP A 84 -6.26 -2.29 -6.88
C ASP A 84 -4.81 -2.56 -6.47
N SER A 85 -4.06 -1.50 -6.15
CA SER A 85 -2.67 -1.57 -5.73
C SER A 85 -2.50 -1.51 -4.21
N THR A 86 -3.55 -1.13 -3.46
CA THR A 86 -3.50 -1.07 -1.99
C THR A 86 -3.24 -2.45 -1.40
N ARG A 87 -2.33 -2.52 -0.42
CA ARG A 87 -1.95 -3.77 0.26
C ARG A 87 -1.94 -3.57 1.77
N ILE A 88 -2.27 -4.63 2.50
CA ILE A 88 -2.05 -4.69 3.95
C ILE A 88 -0.57 -5.05 4.16
N GLU A 89 0.15 -4.17 4.80
CA GLU A 89 1.55 -4.39 5.19
C GLU A 89 1.62 -5.10 6.54
N GLU A 90 0.80 -4.65 7.49
CA GLU A 90 0.64 -5.28 8.80
C GLU A 90 -0.85 -5.43 9.12
N SER A 91 -1.26 -6.66 9.38
CA SER A 91 -2.63 -7.00 9.76
C SER A 91 -2.87 -6.73 11.24
N SER A 92 -4.09 -6.32 11.58
CA SER A 92 -4.54 -6.23 12.98
C SER A 92 -4.73 -7.58 13.66
N GLY A 93 -4.70 -8.69 12.90
CA GLY A 93 -5.12 -10.02 13.35
C GLY A 93 -6.63 -10.24 13.30
N TYR A 94 -7.41 -9.24 12.91
CA TYR A 94 -8.86 -9.32 12.75
C TYR A 94 -9.27 -8.95 11.33
N PRO A 95 -9.70 -9.93 10.51
CA PRO A 95 -10.05 -9.69 9.11
C PRO A 95 -11.12 -8.59 8.90
N GLY A 96 -12.00 -8.41 9.89
CA GLY A 96 -13.02 -7.35 9.83
C GLY A 96 -12.43 -5.94 9.95
N LEU A 97 -11.39 -5.72 10.79
CA LEU A 97 -10.69 -4.44 10.88
C LEU A 97 -9.84 -4.19 9.65
N ASP A 98 -9.17 -5.24 9.17
CA ASP A 98 -8.34 -5.17 7.97
C ASP A 98 -9.17 -4.78 6.74
N SER A 99 -10.34 -5.42 6.56
CA SER A 99 -11.26 -5.09 5.48
C SER A 99 -11.83 -3.67 5.60
N ALA A 100 -12.15 -3.22 6.83
CA ALA A 100 -12.61 -1.87 7.09
C ALA A 100 -11.55 -0.82 6.76
N ALA A 101 -10.28 -1.10 7.09
CA ALA A 101 -9.15 -0.24 6.76
C ALA A 101 -8.95 -0.12 5.23
N VAL A 102 -8.94 -1.25 4.52
CA VAL A 102 -8.81 -1.25 3.04
C VAL A 102 -9.98 -0.50 2.39
N LYS A 103 -11.21 -0.73 2.85
CA LYS A 103 -12.39 -0.04 2.31
C LYS A 103 -12.32 1.48 2.54
N GLY A 104 -12.03 1.91 3.76
CA GLY A 104 -11.93 3.33 4.09
C GLY A 104 -10.78 4.03 3.35
N SER A 105 -9.69 3.32 3.04
CA SER A 105 -8.57 3.93 2.33
C SER A 105 -8.90 4.41 0.91
N GLN A 106 -9.96 3.90 0.29
CA GLN A 106 -10.39 4.29 -1.06
C GLN A 106 -10.91 5.73 -1.10
N ASP A 107 -11.42 6.23 0.02
CA ASP A 107 -11.94 7.58 0.15
C ASP A 107 -10.90 8.60 0.61
N LEU A 108 -9.66 8.15 0.84
CA LEU A 108 -8.56 9.05 1.17
C LEU A 108 -8.12 9.86 -0.05
N ARG A 109 -7.77 11.11 0.20
CA ARG A 109 -7.24 12.05 -0.81
C ARG A 109 -5.98 12.68 -0.27
N PHE A 110 -5.00 12.83 -1.16
CA PHE A 110 -3.71 13.42 -0.83
C PHE A 110 -3.32 14.49 -1.84
N THR A 111 -2.46 15.41 -1.43
CA THR A 111 -1.68 16.16 -2.41
C THR A 111 -0.73 15.21 -3.12
N PRO A 112 -0.46 15.38 -4.44
CA PRO A 112 0.51 14.53 -5.11
C PRO A 112 1.92 14.72 -4.55
N ALA A 113 2.69 13.65 -4.52
CA ALA A 113 4.14 13.77 -4.34
C ALA A 113 4.72 14.54 -5.51
N LYS A 114 5.76 15.34 -5.27
CA LYS A 114 6.45 16.06 -6.34
C LYS A 114 7.95 15.85 -6.29
N LEU A 115 8.56 15.85 -7.46
CA LEU A 115 9.99 15.86 -7.65
C LEU A 115 10.32 17.00 -8.62
N ARG A 116 11.12 17.97 -8.18
CA ARG A 116 11.45 19.18 -8.97
C ARG A 116 10.21 19.89 -9.51
N GLY A 117 9.15 19.98 -8.66
CA GLY A 117 7.88 20.59 -9.01
C GLY A 117 6.96 19.74 -9.91
N GLN A 118 7.37 18.57 -10.36
CA GLN A 118 6.56 17.69 -11.20
C GLN A 118 5.86 16.62 -10.36
N PRO A 119 4.53 16.43 -10.53
CA PRO A 119 3.79 15.39 -9.83
C PRO A 119 4.27 13.99 -10.22
N LEU A 120 4.46 13.12 -9.22
CA LEU A 120 4.79 11.72 -9.45
C LEU A 120 3.92 10.80 -8.60
N ALA A 121 3.77 9.56 -9.09
CA ALA A 121 3.15 8.50 -8.32
C ALA A 121 4.06 8.09 -7.17
N ALA A 122 3.48 7.82 -6.00
CA ALA A 122 4.24 7.48 -4.79
C ALA A 122 3.56 6.35 -4.01
N SER A 123 4.33 5.64 -3.21
CA SER A 123 3.77 4.72 -2.21
C SER A 123 4.05 5.24 -0.82
N ILE A 124 3.06 5.10 0.06
CA ILE A 124 3.15 5.50 1.47
C ILE A 124 2.68 4.37 2.38
N LEU A 125 3.24 4.33 3.59
CA LEU A 125 2.70 3.51 4.67
C LEU A 125 1.71 4.36 5.46
N PHE A 126 0.51 3.84 5.64
CA PHE A 126 -0.57 4.54 6.32
C PHE A 126 -1.11 3.68 7.47
N PRO A 127 -0.83 4.06 8.74
CA PRO A 127 -1.35 3.33 9.90
C PRO A 127 -2.79 3.72 10.18
N VAL A 128 -3.66 2.73 10.41
CA VAL A 128 -5.06 2.89 10.81
C VAL A 128 -5.22 2.28 12.20
N TYR A 129 -5.72 3.07 13.14
CA TYR A 129 -5.88 2.67 14.54
C TYR A 129 -7.35 2.53 14.89
N PHE A 130 -7.81 1.30 15.14
CA PHE A 130 -9.13 1.05 15.67
C PHE A 130 -9.04 0.99 17.20
N ARG A 131 -9.60 2.00 17.86
CA ARG A 131 -9.59 2.14 19.32
C ARG A 131 -11.00 2.20 19.87
N HIS A 132 -11.25 1.44 20.94
CA HIS A 132 -12.51 1.49 21.68
C HIS A 132 -12.29 2.29 22.96
N PRO A 133 -13.15 3.28 23.29
CA PRO A 133 -12.94 4.20 24.40
C PRO A 133 -12.93 3.53 25.79
N GLU A 134 -13.56 2.37 25.92
CA GLU A 134 -13.65 1.61 27.18
C GLU A 134 -12.72 0.40 27.23
N ALA A 135 -11.93 0.13 26.20
CA ALA A 135 -10.96 -0.95 26.21
C ALA A 135 -9.63 -0.51 26.82
N HIS A 136 -8.82 -1.46 27.22
CA HIS A 136 -7.47 -1.18 27.72
C HIS A 136 -6.59 -0.73 26.53
N ALA A 137 -5.68 0.22 26.80
CA ALA A 137 -4.72 0.66 25.81
C ALA A 137 -3.86 -0.52 25.30
N LEU A 138 -3.57 -0.54 24.00
CA LEU A 138 -2.65 -1.53 23.43
C LEU A 138 -1.20 -1.18 23.79
N PRO A 139 -0.29 -2.17 23.80
CA PRO A 139 1.13 -1.91 23.96
C PRO A 139 1.62 -0.89 22.91
N GLY A 140 2.28 0.17 23.39
CA GLY A 140 2.76 1.26 22.51
C GLY A 140 1.79 2.42 22.34
N ASP A 141 0.55 2.33 22.81
CA ASP A 141 -0.35 3.47 22.80
C ASP A 141 0.09 4.50 23.85
N THR A 142 0.13 5.77 23.45
CA THR A 142 0.33 6.86 24.40
C THR A 142 -1.00 7.15 25.08
N VAL A 143 -1.14 6.77 26.34
CA VAL A 143 -2.33 7.07 27.14
C VAL A 143 -2.19 8.50 27.66
N LEU A 144 -2.86 9.44 27.01
CA LEU A 144 -3.01 10.79 27.57
C LEU A 144 -3.96 10.72 28.77
N PRO A 145 -3.59 11.29 29.94
CA PRO A 145 -4.50 11.35 31.08
C PRO A 145 -5.78 12.06 30.65
N ARG A 146 -6.93 11.42 30.88
CA ARG A 146 -8.23 12.06 30.63
C ARG A 146 -8.33 13.30 31.54
N MET A 147 -8.19 14.49 30.93
CA MET A 147 -8.47 15.73 31.68
C MET A 147 -9.91 15.67 32.16
N LYS A 148 -10.09 15.62 33.48
CA LYS A 148 -11.43 15.81 34.07
C LYS A 148 -11.91 17.18 33.59
N PRO A 149 -13.14 17.29 33.06
CA PRO A 149 -13.71 18.60 32.78
C PRO A 149 -13.64 19.41 34.06
N SER A 150 -12.96 20.55 34.02
CA SER A 150 -12.91 21.49 35.13
C SER A 150 -14.34 21.87 35.43
N ALA A 151 -14.80 21.56 36.67
CA ALA A 151 -16.10 22.01 37.14
C ALA A 151 -16.14 23.53 36.97
N THR A 152 -17.06 24.03 36.18
CA THR A 152 -17.37 25.46 36.06
C THR A 152 -17.64 26.01 37.45
N PRO A 153 -16.97 27.10 37.89
CA PRO A 153 -17.32 27.72 39.15
C PRO A 153 -18.78 28.17 39.10
N LYS A 154 -19.57 27.70 40.04
CA LYS A 154 -20.94 28.14 40.24
C LYS A 154 -20.87 29.58 40.73
N GLU A 155 -21.16 30.54 39.87
CA GLU A 155 -21.38 31.92 40.29
C GLU A 155 -22.52 31.99 41.32
N ARG A 156 -22.22 32.69 42.40
CA ARG A 156 -23.22 33.09 43.43
C ARG A 156 -23.80 34.44 43.04
#